data_be7c828097f0588d40aff0d97da53c03
#
_entry.id   be7c828097f0588d40aff0d97da53c03
#
_cell.length_a   1.000
_cell.length_b   1.000
_cell.length_c   1.000
_cell.angle_alpha   90.00
_cell.angle_beta   90.00
_cell.angle_gamma   90.00
#
_symmetry.space_group_name_H-M   'P 1'
#
loop_
_entity.id
_entity.type
_entity.pdbx_description
1 polymer ?
#
loop_
_entity_poly.entity_id
_entity_poly.type
_entity_poly.pdbx_seq_one_letter_code
_entity_poly.pdbx_strand_id
1 'polypeptide(L)'
;MSEGLLEETLQDLNQPINLLIDATFFGREFGFLVFHDCQKVIYLKEIKTESIKDFKEGIRAVKQANIGIKSITIDGKRGYINNIKKLLGNIPVQMCLFHQKAIIRRYITDNPQSLCGKDLKDLMNLLCKPEFHQEFIDRFYFLKEKYYFFLQQRNELGDYRFKNLRSSFRSIETNLPLLFTYSDFENLKIPSTNNQLEGLFSHVKERIKMHRGLDQNRKKKAVKFLLKNLGKK
;
A
#
# COMPACT_ATOMS: atom_id res chain seq x y z
N MET A 1 -19.38 6.81 -19.96
CA MET A 1 -19.02 5.48 -19.41
C MET A 1 -18.79 5.69 -17.93
N SER A 2 -19.60 5.06 -17.08
CA SER A 2 -19.60 5.24 -15.63
C SER A 2 -18.24 4.92 -15.03
N GLU A 3 -17.72 5.85 -14.25
CA GLU A 3 -16.64 5.60 -13.30
C GLU A 3 -17.23 4.70 -12.20
N GLY A 4 -16.49 3.66 -11.80
CA GLY A 4 -16.94 2.82 -10.70
C GLY A 4 -16.68 1.33 -10.92
N LEU A 5 -17.62 0.54 -10.49
CA LEU A 5 -17.58 -0.92 -10.61
C LEU A 5 -17.57 -1.36 -12.08
N LEU A 6 -16.79 -2.38 -12.34
CA LEU A 6 -16.70 -3.01 -13.66
C LEU A 6 -17.71 -4.16 -13.72
N GLU A 7 -18.95 -3.86 -14.13
CA GLU A 7 -20.08 -4.82 -14.12
C GLU A 7 -19.76 -6.16 -14.78
N GLU A 8 -19.01 -6.14 -15.89
CA GLU A 8 -18.55 -7.36 -16.59
C GLU A 8 -17.65 -8.26 -15.73
N THR A 9 -17.07 -7.71 -14.65
CA THR A 9 -16.15 -8.44 -13.78
C THR A 9 -16.82 -8.99 -12.52
N LEU A 10 -18.08 -8.65 -12.26
CA LEU A 10 -18.80 -9.02 -11.03
C LEU A 10 -19.52 -10.36 -11.12
N GLN A 11 -19.81 -10.84 -12.33
CA GLN A 11 -20.65 -12.03 -12.55
C GLN A 11 -20.12 -13.33 -11.94
N ASP A 12 -18.80 -13.40 -11.65
CA ASP A 12 -18.15 -14.61 -11.15
C ASP A 12 -17.71 -14.53 -9.66
N LEU A 13 -18.06 -13.46 -8.94
CA LEU A 13 -17.59 -13.27 -7.56
C LEU A 13 -18.55 -13.87 -6.53
N ASN A 14 -18.66 -15.21 -6.54
CA ASN A 14 -19.49 -15.95 -5.57
C ASN A 14 -18.80 -16.22 -4.22
N GLN A 15 -17.52 -15.92 -4.09
CA GLN A 15 -16.72 -16.15 -2.87
C GLN A 15 -16.15 -14.83 -2.33
N PRO A 16 -16.01 -14.69 -1.00
CA PRO A 16 -15.34 -13.54 -0.42
C PRO A 16 -13.91 -13.38 -0.92
N ILE A 17 -13.50 -12.15 -1.22
CA ILE A 17 -12.23 -11.81 -1.85
C ILE A 17 -11.22 -11.21 -0.88
N ASN A 18 -9.93 -11.36 -1.18
CA ASN A 18 -8.88 -10.51 -0.67
C ASN A 18 -8.79 -9.27 -1.56
N LEU A 19 -8.98 -8.09 -0.99
CA LEU A 19 -9.04 -6.84 -1.73
C LEU A 19 -7.70 -6.11 -1.66
N LEU A 20 -7.07 -5.88 -2.81
CA LEU A 20 -5.90 -5.01 -2.95
C LEU A 20 -6.37 -3.61 -3.36
N ILE A 21 -5.88 -2.59 -2.68
CA ILE A 21 -6.23 -1.19 -2.99
C ILE A 21 -4.95 -0.38 -3.11
N ASP A 22 -4.78 0.29 -4.25
CA ASP A 22 -3.64 1.16 -4.50
C ASP A 22 -3.99 2.22 -5.54
N ALA A 23 -3.17 3.27 -5.65
CA ALA A 23 -3.34 4.33 -6.62
C ALA A 23 -2.10 4.47 -7.51
N THR A 24 -2.34 4.74 -8.79
CA THR A 24 -1.26 5.05 -9.74
C THR A 24 -1.47 6.42 -10.37
N PHE A 25 -0.38 7.16 -10.54
CA PHE A 25 -0.42 8.52 -11.10
C PHE A 25 0.39 8.61 -12.39
N PHE A 26 -0.09 9.45 -13.30
CA PHE A 26 0.52 9.75 -14.58
C PHE A 26 0.94 11.22 -14.60
N GLY A 27 2.17 11.47 -14.15
CA GLY A 27 2.65 12.80 -13.87
C GLY A 27 1.91 13.46 -12.70
N ARG A 28 1.65 14.77 -12.80
CA ARG A 28 0.85 15.54 -11.85
C ARG A 28 -0.57 15.80 -12.37
N GLU A 29 -0.95 15.20 -13.48
CA GLU A 29 -2.17 15.52 -14.21
C GLU A 29 -3.37 14.74 -13.70
N PHE A 30 -3.23 13.43 -13.56
CA PHE A 30 -4.30 12.52 -13.12
C PHE A 30 -3.72 11.21 -12.58
N GLY A 31 -4.55 10.47 -11.88
CA GLY A 31 -4.28 9.12 -11.41
C GLY A 31 -5.52 8.25 -11.44
N PHE A 32 -5.36 7.01 -11.05
CA PHE A 32 -6.45 6.07 -10.85
C PHE A 32 -6.32 5.38 -9.49
N LEU A 33 -7.39 5.40 -8.73
CA LEU A 33 -7.58 4.54 -7.57
C LEU A 33 -8.14 3.21 -8.06
N VAL A 34 -7.46 2.11 -7.73
CA VAL A 34 -7.74 0.77 -8.26
C VAL A 34 -8.02 -0.19 -7.12
N PHE A 35 -9.10 -0.96 -7.25
CA PHE A 35 -9.45 -2.07 -6.37
C PHE A 35 -9.36 -3.36 -7.18
N HIS A 36 -8.65 -4.34 -6.64
CA HIS A 36 -8.30 -5.59 -7.33
C HIS A 36 -8.55 -6.78 -6.41
N ASP A 37 -9.15 -7.84 -6.91
CA ASP A 37 -9.52 -9.04 -6.16
C ASP A 37 -8.43 -10.13 -6.14
N CYS A 38 -7.20 -9.78 -6.45
CA CYS A 38 -6.04 -10.65 -6.69
C CYS A 38 -6.05 -11.36 -8.06
N GLN A 39 -7.11 -11.22 -8.87
CA GLN A 39 -7.19 -11.78 -10.22
C GLN A 39 -7.48 -10.72 -11.27
N LYS A 40 -8.35 -9.75 -10.94
CA LYS A 40 -8.82 -8.71 -11.85
C LYS A 40 -9.13 -7.41 -11.13
N VAL A 41 -9.15 -6.31 -11.88
CA VAL A 41 -9.63 -5.01 -11.40
C VAL A 41 -11.15 -5.05 -11.30
N ILE A 42 -11.70 -4.75 -10.11
CA ILE A 42 -13.14 -4.74 -9.86
C ILE A 42 -13.73 -3.35 -9.75
N TYR A 43 -12.93 -2.38 -9.31
CA TYR A 43 -13.33 -0.97 -9.23
C TYR A 43 -12.20 -0.07 -9.70
N LEU A 44 -12.56 0.97 -10.43
CA LEU A 44 -11.62 1.92 -11.01
C LEU A 44 -12.19 3.34 -10.98
N LYS A 45 -11.47 4.27 -10.36
CA LYS A 45 -11.86 5.68 -10.30
C LYS A 45 -10.71 6.59 -10.71
N GLU A 46 -10.99 7.54 -11.62
CA GLU A 46 -10.05 8.62 -11.91
C GLU A 46 -9.97 9.58 -10.71
N ILE A 47 -8.75 9.94 -10.34
CA ILE A 47 -8.47 10.84 -9.22
C ILE A 47 -7.39 11.87 -9.61
N LYS A 48 -7.42 13.05 -9.00
CA LYS A 48 -6.31 14.02 -9.07
C LYS A 48 -5.30 13.80 -7.96
N THR A 49 -5.80 13.47 -6.78
CA THR A 49 -5.03 13.15 -5.59
C THR A 49 -5.77 12.04 -4.82
N GLU A 50 -5.05 11.23 -4.09
CA GLU A 50 -5.68 10.25 -3.22
C GLU A 50 -6.44 10.93 -2.09
N SER A 51 -7.74 10.70 -2.00
CA SER A 51 -8.59 11.21 -0.93
C SER A 51 -9.31 10.10 -0.17
N ILE A 52 -9.58 10.36 1.12
CA ILE A 52 -10.41 9.47 1.93
C ILE A 52 -11.83 9.35 1.35
N LYS A 53 -12.32 10.41 0.68
CA LYS A 53 -13.63 10.41 0.04
C LYS A 53 -13.68 9.36 -1.08
N ASP A 54 -12.71 9.38 -2.00
CA ASP A 54 -12.65 8.45 -3.13
C ASP A 54 -12.49 7.00 -2.67
N PHE A 55 -11.67 6.79 -1.64
CA PHE A 55 -11.51 5.50 -1.00
C PHE A 55 -12.84 4.97 -0.42
N LYS A 56 -13.56 5.80 0.36
CA LYS A 56 -14.87 5.43 0.92
C LYS A 56 -15.90 5.09 -0.15
N GLU A 57 -15.90 5.85 -1.24
CA GLU A 57 -16.79 5.62 -2.36
C GLU A 57 -16.52 4.26 -3.00
N GLY A 58 -15.26 3.90 -3.26
CA GLY A 58 -14.90 2.60 -3.77
C GLY A 58 -15.30 1.44 -2.84
N ILE A 59 -15.04 1.56 -1.54
CA ILE A 59 -15.47 0.53 -0.55
C ILE A 59 -16.99 0.38 -0.54
N ARG A 60 -17.73 1.49 -0.58
CA ARG A 60 -19.20 1.44 -0.62
C ARG A 60 -19.71 0.78 -1.90
N ALA A 61 -19.11 1.10 -3.04
CA ALA A 61 -19.47 0.48 -4.32
C ALA A 61 -19.28 -1.05 -4.31
N VAL A 62 -18.14 -1.52 -3.80
CA VAL A 62 -17.86 -2.95 -3.64
C VAL A 62 -18.88 -3.61 -2.70
N LYS A 63 -19.21 -2.95 -1.59
CA LYS A 63 -20.22 -3.46 -0.64
C LYS A 63 -21.63 -3.48 -1.22
N GLN A 64 -22.02 -2.45 -1.96
CA GLN A 64 -23.34 -2.38 -2.63
C GLN A 64 -23.52 -3.46 -3.71
N ALA A 65 -22.41 -3.91 -4.32
CA ALA A 65 -22.42 -5.04 -5.25
C ALA A 65 -22.48 -6.41 -4.54
N ASN A 66 -22.70 -6.46 -3.23
CA ASN A 66 -22.74 -7.67 -2.40
C ASN A 66 -21.47 -8.53 -2.48
N ILE A 67 -20.32 -7.92 -2.80
CA ILE A 67 -19.05 -8.63 -2.82
C ILE A 67 -18.55 -8.79 -1.38
N GLY A 68 -18.41 -10.03 -0.93
CA GLY A 68 -17.80 -10.35 0.37
C GLY A 68 -16.32 -9.99 0.38
N ILE A 69 -15.88 -9.25 1.40
CA ILE A 69 -14.45 -8.89 1.58
C ILE A 69 -13.95 -9.64 2.80
N LYS A 70 -12.97 -10.55 2.63
CA LYS A 70 -12.36 -11.30 3.72
C LYS A 70 -11.11 -10.64 4.29
N SER A 71 -10.40 -9.83 3.49
CA SER A 71 -9.27 -9.02 3.94
C SER A 71 -9.00 -7.86 2.99
N ILE A 72 -8.23 -6.88 3.46
CA ILE A 72 -7.76 -5.76 2.61
C ILE A 72 -6.24 -5.60 2.77
N THR A 73 -5.53 -5.46 1.64
CA THR A 73 -4.12 -5.04 1.63
C THR A 73 -3.99 -3.63 1.05
N ILE A 74 -3.34 -2.73 1.78
CA ILE A 74 -3.22 -1.29 1.47
C ILE A 74 -1.82 -0.74 1.76
N ASP A 75 -1.57 0.51 1.33
CA ASP A 75 -0.31 1.24 1.53
C ASP A 75 -0.06 1.77 2.96
N GLY A 76 -0.95 1.50 3.91
CA GLY A 76 -0.80 1.91 5.32
C GLY A 76 -1.22 3.35 5.62
N LYS A 77 -1.93 4.04 4.72
CA LYS A 77 -2.50 5.35 4.98
C LYS A 77 -3.46 5.31 6.17
N ARG A 78 -3.11 6.01 7.27
CA ARG A 78 -3.89 5.99 8.54
C ARG A 78 -5.37 6.30 8.34
N GLY A 79 -5.69 7.27 7.49
CA GLY A 79 -7.08 7.61 7.17
C GLY A 79 -7.86 6.45 6.57
N TYR A 80 -7.23 5.59 5.79
CA TYR A 80 -7.85 4.41 5.19
C TYR A 80 -8.17 3.36 6.24
N ILE A 81 -7.20 3.01 7.10
CA ILE A 81 -7.36 1.99 8.15
C ILE A 81 -8.56 2.30 9.05
N ASN A 82 -8.65 3.56 9.54
CA ASN A 82 -9.76 3.99 10.39
C ASN A 82 -11.12 3.91 9.67
N ASN A 83 -11.15 4.15 8.36
CA ASN A 83 -12.38 4.09 7.57
C ASN A 83 -12.76 2.66 7.19
N ILE A 84 -11.80 1.74 7.00
CA ILE A 84 -12.07 0.32 6.82
C ILE A 84 -12.85 -0.21 8.02
N LYS A 85 -12.33 0.01 9.23
CA LYS A 85 -13.00 -0.42 10.48
C LYS A 85 -14.43 0.13 10.60
N LYS A 86 -14.65 1.40 10.22
CA LYS A 86 -15.98 2.01 10.27
C LYS A 86 -16.96 1.46 9.24
N LEU A 87 -16.49 1.09 8.03
CA LEU A 87 -17.34 0.67 6.92
C LEU A 87 -17.56 -0.83 6.86
N LEU A 88 -16.57 -1.62 7.29
CA LEU A 88 -16.53 -3.07 7.11
C LEU A 88 -16.40 -3.84 8.44
N GLY A 89 -16.25 -3.13 9.57
CA GLY A 89 -16.03 -3.79 10.87
C GLY A 89 -14.61 -4.35 11.02
N ASN A 90 -14.47 -5.43 11.77
CA ASN A 90 -13.17 -6.01 12.13
C ASN A 90 -12.67 -7.02 11.09
N ILE A 91 -12.56 -6.59 9.83
CA ILE A 91 -11.89 -7.42 8.82
C ILE A 91 -10.36 -7.29 8.96
N PRO A 92 -9.59 -8.34 8.67
CA PRO A 92 -8.13 -8.28 8.63
C PRO A 92 -7.65 -7.24 7.63
N VAL A 93 -6.74 -6.36 8.09
CA VAL A 93 -6.09 -5.34 7.25
C VAL A 93 -4.60 -5.57 7.25
N GLN A 94 -4.04 -5.83 6.10
CA GLN A 94 -2.62 -5.98 5.86
C GLN A 94 -2.03 -4.67 5.33
N MET A 95 -0.96 -4.20 5.92
CA MET A 95 -0.15 -3.16 5.29
C MET A 95 0.82 -3.77 4.30
N CYS A 96 0.86 -3.26 3.08
CA CYS A 96 1.80 -3.70 2.06
C CYS A 96 3.25 -3.57 2.55
N LEU A 97 3.97 -4.69 2.62
CA LEU A 97 5.35 -4.73 3.13
C LEU A 97 6.32 -3.90 2.27
N PHE A 98 6.12 -3.84 0.95
CA PHE A 98 6.93 -2.99 0.08
C PHE A 98 6.73 -1.51 0.36
N HIS A 99 5.48 -1.08 0.62
CA HIS A 99 5.21 0.30 0.99
C HIS A 99 5.87 0.65 2.33
N GLN A 100 5.84 -0.24 3.33
CA GLN A 100 6.57 -0.02 4.58
C GLN A 100 8.08 0.11 4.34
N LYS A 101 8.65 -0.79 3.53
CA LYS A 101 10.07 -0.73 3.15
C LYS A 101 10.41 0.59 2.42
N ALA A 102 9.57 1.01 1.49
CA ALA A 102 9.73 2.27 0.76
C ALA A 102 9.63 3.51 1.68
N ILE A 103 8.76 3.49 2.69
CA ILE A 103 8.65 4.55 3.70
C ILE A 103 9.97 4.67 4.47
N ILE A 104 10.51 3.57 4.98
CA ILE A 104 11.76 3.58 5.74
C ILE A 104 12.93 4.03 4.87
N ARG A 105 13.02 3.50 3.63
CA ARG A 105 14.06 3.91 2.66
C ARG A 105 14.07 5.42 2.39
N ARG A 106 12.91 6.07 2.35
CA ARG A 106 12.82 7.55 2.21
C ARG A 106 13.42 8.30 3.39
N TYR A 107 13.36 7.73 4.60
CA TYR A 107 13.91 8.34 5.80
C TYR A 107 15.42 8.10 5.96
N ILE A 108 15.89 6.87 5.72
CA ILE A 108 17.28 6.49 5.98
C ILE A 108 18.18 6.53 4.74
N THR A 109 17.58 6.71 3.54
CA THR A 109 18.26 6.62 2.23
C THR A 109 18.77 5.21 1.89
N ASP A 110 19.34 5.05 0.69
CA ASP A 110 19.94 3.77 0.28
C ASP A 110 21.32 3.54 0.90
N ASN A 111 21.97 4.61 1.33
CA ASN A 111 23.34 4.58 1.88
C ASN A 111 23.43 5.33 3.22
N PRO A 112 22.80 4.78 4.30
CA PRO A 112 22.78 5.43 5.59
C PRO A 112 24.19 5.54 6.17
N GLN A 113 24.56 6.72 6.65
CA GLN A 113 25.90 6.97 7.22
C GLN A 113 25.99 6.57 8.69
N SER A 114 24.90 6.66 9.44
CA SER A 114 24.88 6.30 10.85
C SER A 114 24.74 4.79 11.07
N LEU A 115 25.30 4.26 12.15
CA LEU A 115 25.09 2.86 12.55
C LEU A 115 23.60 2.54 12.74
N CYS A 116 22.86 3.44 13.38
CA CYS A 116 21.41 3.29 13.54
C CYS A 116 20.67 3.14 12.19
N GLY A 117 21.06 3.92 11.19
CA GLY A 117 20.48 3.81 9.85
C GLY A 117 20.85 2.51 9.14
N LYS A 118 22.10 2.03 9.31
CA LYS A 118 22.55 0.74 8.77
C LYS A 118 21.80 -0.43 9.41
N ASP A 119 21.69 -0.44 10.73
CA ASP A 119 20.94 -1.47 11.47
C ASP A 119 19.46 -1.49 11.06
N LEU A 120 18.82 -0.31 10.85
CA LEU A 120 17.46 -0.22 10.32
C LEU A 120 17.34 -0.76 8.90
N LYS A 121 18.33 -0.49 8.03
CA LYS A 121 18.36 -1.02 6.68
C LYS A 121 18.43 -2.56 6.70
N ASP A 122 19.27 -3.12 7.54
CA ASP A 122 19.41 -4.58 7.70
C ASP A 122 18.14 -5.20 8.27
N LEU A 123 17.49 -4.55 9.23
CA LEU A 123 16.17 -4.95 9.71
C LEU A 123 15.14 -5.00 8.57
N MET A 124 15.12 -3.98 7.69
CA MET A 124 14.19 -3.95 6.56
C MET A 124 14.42 -5.05 5.52
N ASN A 125 15.59 -5.68 5.49
CA ASN A 125 15.86 -6.83 4.63
C ASN A 125 15.17 -8.10 5.11
N LEU A 126 14.77 -8.19 6.37
CA LEU A 126 14.01 -9.30 6.95
C LEU A 126 12.50 -9.16 6.70
N LEU A 127 11.99 -7.94 6.54
CA LEU A 127 10.56 -7.64 6.54
C LEU A 127 9.73 -8.47 5.55
N CYS A 128 10.27 -8.74 4.35
CA CYS A 128 9.56 -9.48 3.30
C CYS A 128 9.84 -10.99 3.30
N LYS A 129 10.44 -11.52 4.35
CA LYS A 129 10.79 -12.92 4.51
C LYS A 129 9.92 -13.55 5.59
N PRO A 130 8.93 -14.37 5.23
CA PRO A 130 7.95 -14.91 6.18
C PRO A 130 8.60 -15.67 7.35
N GLU A 131 9.67 -16.38 7.10
CA GLU A 131 10.42 -17.15 8.10
C GLU A 131 11.08 -16.30 9.20
N PHE A 132 11.21 -15.00 8.99
CA PHE A 132 11.88 -14.08 9.93
C PHE A 132 10.92 -13.11 10.64
N HIS A 133 9.62 -13.38 10.69
CA HIS A 133 8.67 -12.45 11.32
C HIS A 133 9.00 -12.17 12.78
N GLN A 134 9.19 -13.22 13.58
CA GLN A 134 9.48 -13.06 15.00
C GLN A 134 10.84 -12.38 15.19
N GLU A 135 11.84 -12.79 14.40
CA GLU A 135 13.16 -12.14 14.43
C GLU A 135 13.10 -10.66 14.07
N PHE A 136 12.24 -10.28 13.10
CA PHE A 136 12.02 -8.87 12.77
C PHE A 136 11.46 -8.09 13.97
N ILE A 137 10.47 -8.63 14.66
CA ILE A 137 9.83 -8.00 15.81
C ILE A 137 10.85 -7.83 16.95
N ASP A 138 11.56 -8.91 17.30
CA ASP A 138 12.54 -8.92 18.38
C ASP A 138 13.70 -7.95 18.09
N ARG A 139 14.23 -7.97 16.88
CA ARG A 139 15.27 -7.02 16.45
C ARG A 139 14.78 -5.58 16.43
N PHE A 140 13.53 -5.34 16.02
CA PHE A 140 12.97 -3.99 16.06
C PHE A 140 12.95 -3.42 17.45
N TYR A 141 12.46 -4.17 18.45
CA TYR A 141 12.43 -3.72 19.83
C TYR A 141 13.83 -3.58 20.42
N PHE A 142 14.73 -4.52 20.14
CA PHE A 142 16.12 -4.41 20.51
C PHE A 142 16.79 -3.12 19.96
N LEU A 143 16.60 -2.81 18.69
CA LEU A 143 17.14 -1.58 18.09
C LEU A 143 16.51 -0.32 18.68
N LYS A 144 15.22 -0.36 18.99
CA LYS A 144 14.51 0.76 19.62
C LYS A 144 15.10 1.09 20.99
N GLU A 145 15.41 0.09 21.79
CA GLU A 145 16.10 0.25 23.09
C GLU A 145 17.54 0.70 22.91
N LYS A 146 18.32 0.01 22.07
CA LYS A 146 19.71 0.31 21.77
C LYS A 146 19.92 1.78 21.39
N TYR A 147 19.02 2.33 20.58
CA TYR A 147 19.15 3.69 20.07
C TYR A 147 18.29 4.72 20.80
N TYR A 148 17.66 4.36 21.92
CA TYR A 148 16.74 5.26 22.62
C TYR A 148 17.37 6.61 22.92
N PHE A 149 18.47 6.66 23.68
CA PHE A 149 19.14 7.91 24.06
C PHE A 149 19.72 8.65 22.86
N PHE A 150 20.27 7.95 21.88
CA PHE A 150 20.75 8.56 20.65
C PHE A 150 19.64 9.32 19.92
N LEU A 151 18.47 8.74 19.83
CA LEU A 151 17.30 9.33 19.17
C LEU A 151 16.68 10.50 19.99
N GLN A 152 16.96 10.61 21.28
CA GLN A 152 16.48 11.75 22.10
C GLN A 152 17.36 12.98 21.99
N GLN A 153 18.53 12.91 21.39
CA GLN A 153 19.43 14.05 21.23
C GLN A 153 18.75 15.21 20.50
N ARG A 154 18.98 16.42 21.04
CA ARG A 154 18.45 17.66 20.48
C ARG A 154 19.61 18.54 20.01
N ASN A 155 19.29 19.43 19.06
CA ASN A 155 20.21 20.50 18.65
C ASN A 155 20.07 21.73 19.58
N GLU A 156 20.83 22.76 19.33
CA GLU A 156 20.83 24.02 20.11
C GLU A 156 19.47 24.73 20.07
N LEU A 157 18.63 24.50 19.04
CA LEU A 157 17.31 25.05 18.91
C LEU A 157 16.23 24.20 19.63
N GLY A 158 16.63 23.14 20.34
CA GLY A 158 15.70 22.23 21.03
C GLY A 158 15.03 21.21 20.13
N ASP A 159 15.30 21.20 18.84
CA ASP A 159 14.77 20.23 17.87
C ASP A 159 15.49 18.88 17.97
N TYR A 160 14.75 17.79 17.67
CA TYR A 160 15.40 16.48 17.57
C TYR A 160 16.45 16.45 16.45
N ARG A 161 17.68 16.09 16.81
CA ARG A 161 18.81 16.02 15.87
C ARG A 161 18.59 14.99 14.76
N PHE A 162 17.95 13.85 15.08
CA PHE A 162 17.76 12.71 14.17
C PHE A 162 16.28 12.51 13.81
N LYS A 163 15.62 13.57 13.30
CA LYS A 163 14.18 13.57 12.97
C LYS A 163 13.78 12.40 12.06
N ASN A 164 14.56 12.11 11.02
CA ASN A 164 14.26 11.05 10.05
C ASN A 164 14.37 9.65 10.67
N LEU A 165 15.42 9.38 11.44
CA LEU A 165 15.56 8.10 12.16
C LEU A 165 14.41 7.90 13.15
N ARG A 166 14.05 8.92 13.92
CA ARG A 166 12.88 8.88 14.81
C ARG A 166 11.60 8.56 14.05
N SER A 167 11.39 9.18 12.89
CA SER A 167 10.24 8.94 12.03
C SER A 167 10.22 7.50 11.50
N SER A 168 11.38 6.92 11.21
CA SER A 168 11.52 5.52 10.82
C SER A 168 11.03 4.57 11.92
N PHE A 169 11.53 4.71 13.15
CA PHE A 169 11.09 3.89 14.29
C PHE A 169 9.60 4.05 14.55
N ARG A 170 9.10 5.29 14.58
CA ARG A 170 7.68 5.56 14.77
C ARG A 170 6.82 4.94 13.66
N SER A 171 7.27 4.98 12.42
CA SER A 171 6.55 4.39 11.29
C SER A 171 6.45 2.88 11.44
N ILE A 172 7.55 2.19 11.77
CA ILE A 172 7.54 0.75 12.00
C ILE A 172 6.61 0.42 13.17
N GLU A 173 6.80 1.06 14.32
CA GLU A 173 6.01 0.81 15.53
C GLU A 173 4.51 1.00 15.31
N THR A 174 4.13 2.08 14.62
CA THR A 174 2.71 2.38 14.33
C THR A 174 2.08 1.34 13.41
N ASN A 175 2.85 0.81 12.47
CA ASN A 175 2.35 -0.09 11.44
C ASN A 175 2.55 -1.58 11.80
N LEU A 176 3.38 -1.88 12.82
CA LEU A 176 3.71 -3.24 13.24
C LEU A 176 2.49 -4.16 13.39
N PRO A 177 1.37 -3.72 14.00
CA PRO A 177 0.17 -4.55 14.11
C PRO A 177 -0.50 -4.94 12.79
N LEU A 178 -0.07 -4.32 11.67
CA LEU A 178 -0.64 -4.55 10.35
C LEU A 178 0.36 -5.19 9.38
N LEU A 179 1.63 -5.31 9.77
CA LEU A 179 2.68 -5.81 8.87
C LEU A 179 2.60 -7.32 8.66
N PHE A 180 2.12 -8.06 9.67
CA PHE A 180 2.11 -9.52 9.67
C PHE A 180 0.71 -10.14 9.75
N THR A 181 -0.33 -9.35 9.46
CA THR A 181 -1.73 -9.82 9.43
C THR A 181 -1.89 -11.03 8.51
N TYR A 182 -1.17 -11.10 7.40
CA TYR A 182 -1.21 -12.24 6.49
C TYR A 182 -0.72 -13.55 7.12
N SER A 183 0.15 -13.48 8.11
CA SER A 183 0.63 -14.63 8.88
C SER A 183 -0.31 -15.01 10.02
N ASP A 184 -0.93 -14.00 10.64
CA ASP A 184 -1.90 -14.23 11.73
C ASP A 184 -3.18 -14.92 11.21
N PHE A 185 -3.49 -14.76 9.92
CA PHE A 185 -4.68 -15.31 9.25
C PHE A 185 -4.29 -16.14 8.02
N GLU A 186 -3.43 -17.15 8.18
CA GLU A 186 -2.92 -17.99 7.08
C GLU A 186 -4.02 -18.62 6.22
N ASN A 187 -5.13 -19.06 6.86
CA ASN A 187 -6.28 -19.65 6.19
C ASN A 187 -6.95 -18.72 5.18
N LEU A 188 -6.81 -17.40 5.34
CA LEU A 188 -7.38 -16.40 4.42
C LEU A 188 -6.51 -16.13 3.20
N LYS A 189 -5.25 -16.59 3.20
CA LYS A 189 -4.26 -16.37 2.13
C LYS A 189 -4.15 -14.88 1.74
N ILE A 190 -4.02 -14.03 2.74
CA ILE A 190 -3.94 -12.58 2.58
C ILE A 190 -2.65 -12.21 1.84
N PRO A 191 -2.69 -11.44 0.75
CA PRO A 191 -1.47 -10.95 0.10
C PRO A 191 -0.69 -10.02 1.03
N SER A 192 0.58 -10.32 1.28
CA SER A 192 1.46 -9.47 2.10
C SER A 192 1.88 -8.18 1.39
N THR A 193 1.67 -8.10 0.08
CA THR A 193 2.11 -6.98 -0.78
C THR A 193 1.09 -6.66 -1.87
N ASN A 194 1.18 -5.45 -2.44
CA ASN A 194 0.42 -5.02 -3.62
C ASN A 194 1.17 -5.29 -4.94
N ASN A 195 2.11 -6.25 -4.97
CA ASN A 195 2.95 -6.52 -6.15
C ASN A 195 2.16 -6.73 -7.45
N GLN A 196 0.99 -7.34 -7.36
CA GLN A 196 0.14 -7.55 -8.53
C GLN A 196 -0.32 -6.21 -9.13
N LEU A 197 -0.74 -5.26 -8.28
CA LEU A 197 -1.09 -3.91 -8.72
C LEU A 197 0.14 -3.12 -9.17
N GLU A 198 1.27 -3.21 -8.48
CA GLU A 198 2.49 -2.53 -8.89
C GLU A 198 3.00 -3.04 -10.25
N GLY A 199 2.95 -4.36 -10.49
CA GLY A 199 3.25 -4.96 -11.79
C GLY A 199 2.31 -4.48 -12.89
N LEU A 200 0.99 -4.47 -12.62
CA LEU A 200 -0.02 -3.93 -13.55
C LEU A 200 0.26 -2.44 -13.86
N PHE A 201 0.54 -1.63 -12.84
CA PHE A 201 0.82 -0.21 -13.02
C PHE A 201 2.09 0.04 -13.84
N SER A 202 3.13 -0.76 -13.62
CA SER A 202 4.37 -0.69 -14.41
C SER A 202 4.12 -0.99 -15.88
N HIS A 203 3.42 -2.07 -16.20
CA HIS A 203 3.05 -2.41 -17.57
C HIS A 203 2.20 -1.34 -18.25
N VAL A 204 1.21 -0.77 -17.55
CA VAL A 204 0.39 0.31 -18.08
C VAL A 204 1.24 1.55 -18.35
N LYS A 205 2.14 1.93 -17.43
CA LYS A 205 3.04 3.09 -17.59
C LYS A 205 3.98 2.90 -18.78
N GLU A 206 4.56 1.72 -18.96
CA GLU A 206 5.43 1.42 -20.09
C GLU A 206 4.70 1.55 -21.42
N ARG A 207 3.49 0.97 -21.54
CA ARG A 207 2.69 1.09 -22.77
C ARG A 207 2.30 2.53 -23.07
N ILE A 208 1.89 3.30 -22.06
CA ILE A 208 1.55 4.72 -22.25
C ILE A 208 2.78 5.54 -22.63
N LYS A 209 3.97 5.21 -22.11
CA LYS A 209 5.22 5.90 -22.46
C LYS A 209 5.61 5.73 -23.93
N MET A 210 5.25 4.61 -24.55
CA MET A 210 5.47 4.39 -26.00
C MET A 210 4.61 5.33 -26.87
N HIS A 211 3.48 5.79 -26.38
CA HIS A 211 2.54 6.67 -27.10
C HIS A 211 2.68 8.15 -26.67
N ARG A 212 3.84 8.75 -26.95
CA ARG A 212 4.20 10.12 -26.52
C ARG A 212 3.29 11.23 -27.04
N GLY A 213 2.58 11.02 -28.15
CA GLY A 213 1.72 12.02 -28.81
C GLY A 213 0.26 12.05 -28.34
N LEU A 214 -0.11 11.28 -27.32
CA LEU A 214 -1.48 11.30 -26.82
C LEU A 214 -1.77 12.58 -26.03
N ASP A 215 -2.86 13.28 -26.41
CA ASP A 215 -3.44 14.30 -25.55
C ASP A 215 -3.95 13.70 -24.21
N GLN A 216 -4.19 14.57 -23.23
CA GLN A 216 -4.56 14.14 -21.89
C GLN A 216 -5.82 13.25 -21.87
N ASN A 217 -6.84 13.58 -22.68
CA ASN A 217 -8.10 12.82 -22.69
C ASN A 217 -7.92 11.43 -23.32
N ARG A 218 -7.18 11.34 -24.41
CA ARG A 218 -6.83 10.06 -25.05
C ARG A 218 -5.96 9.23 -24.14
N LYS A 219 -5.00 9.85 -23.45
CA LYS A 219 -4.14 9.17 -22.47
C LYS A 219 -4.95 8.58 -21.32
N LYS A 220 -5.91 9.33 -20.74
CA LYS A 220 -6.82 8.82 -19.70
C LYS A 220 -7.64 7.62 -20.18
N LYS A 221 -8.23 7.71 -21.38
CA LYS A 221 -9.00 6.62 -21.99
C LYS A 221 -8.14 5.38 -22.19
N ALA A 222 -6.92 5.54 -22.72
CA ALA A 222 -5.98 4.44 -22.93
C ALA A 222 -5.55 3.80 -21.61
N VAL A 223 -5.21 4.58 -20.58
CA VAL A 223 -4.89 4.06 -19.23
C VAL A 223 -6.05 3.27 -18.66
N LYS A 224 -7.27 3.84 -18.71
CA LYS A 224 -8.48 3.17 -18.21
C LYS A 224 -8.73 1.83 -18.93
N PHE A 225 -8.58 1.81 -20.26
CA PHE A 225 -8.70 0.59 -21.07
C PHE A 225 -7.63 -0.45 -20.66
N LEU A 226 -6.36 -0.04 -20.53
CA LEU A 226 -5.27 -0.93 -20.18
C LEU A 226 -5.44 -1.51 -18.77
N LEU A 227 -5.81 -0.70 -17.77
CA LEU A 227 -6.07 -1.16 -16.41
C LEU A 227 -7.17 -2.22 -16.37
N LYS A 228 -8.25 -2.04 -17.16
CA LYS A 228 -9.35 -3.02 -17.27
C LYS A 228 -8.93 -4.33 -17.90
N ASN A 229 -8.12 -4.30 -18.95
CA ASN A 229 -7.82 -5.48 -19.77
C ASN A 229 -6.56 -6.22 -19.34
N LEU A 230 -5.51 -5.51 -18.90
CA LEU A 230 -4.29 -6.14 -18.37
C LEU A 230 -4.45 -6.60 -16.92
N GLY A 231 -5.42 -6.07 -16.19
CA GLY A 231 -5.74 -6.48 -14.83
C GLY A 231 -6.47 -7.82 -14.73
N LYS A 232 -6.74 -8.49 -15.86
CA LYS A 232 -7.29 -9.87 -15.89
C LYS A 232 -6.10 -10.84 -15.99
N LYS A 233 -6.01 -11.79 -15.07
CA LYS A 233 -5.11 -12.96 -15.18
C LYS A 233 -5.87 -14.09 -15.85
#